data_aea04d2a4178be48ba40773ba25732f4
#
_entry.id   aea04d2a4178be48ba40773ba25732f4
#
_cell.length_a   1.000
_cell.length_b   1.000
_cell.length_c   1.000
_cell.angle_alpha   90.00
_cell.angle_beta   90.00
_cell.angle_gamma   90.00
#
_symmetry.space_group_name_H-M   'P 1'
#
loop_
_entity.id
_entity.type
_entity.pdbx_description
1 polymer ?
#
loop_
_entity_poly.entity_id
_entity_poly.type
_entity_poly.pdbx_seq_one_letter_code
_entity_poly.pdbx_strand_id
1 'polypeptide(L)'
;VVLLAAVFLLQNKISNHTAKQSQSSIIVQSSADVMREEKSIEGIVKDALMHTIVIETADGKTYEFNTGQANIKAGSDGILLGEPVTVYFLGELDSSWTVQNVEVRSIVVNNMESQTVSETAPPPTEPSAPQAGEETTRILGSMSLEEKVGQMFIARCPESNAASKVEQYHLGGYILFARDFEGKSESQVIENIKSYQNASKIPMLIGVDEEGGTVNRVSRYPEFRERPFQSPQKLYQAGGFDAIRSDTVEKCRLLQHLGINLNFAPVCDVSINPNDFMYDRTFGQNAKQTAHYVETVVNVMKGQRMGCVLKHFPGYGNNKDTHTGIAYDNRTYSTFEESDFLPFQAGVEAGADVVLVSHNIVECMDSEYPASLSPKVHKILREEVG
;
A
#
# COMPACT_ATOMS: atom_id res chain seq x y z
N VAL A 1 9.56 25.36 6.37
CA VAL A 1 8.32 25.16 5.62
C VAL A 1 7.65 23.95 6.23
N VAL A 2 6.58 24.19 7.00
CA VAL A 2 5.78 23.14 7.63
C VAL A 2 4.89 22.57 6.52
N LEU A 3 5.13 21.31 6.11
CA LEU A 3 4.21 20.59 5.26
C LEU A 3 3.01 20.18 6.14
N LEU A 4 1.87 20.85 5.97
CA LEU A 4 0.60 20.35 6.48
C LEU A 4 0.15 19.20 5.54
N ALA A 5 0.46 17.97 5.90
CA ALA A 5 -0.21 16.83 5.32
C ALA A 5 -1.44 16.55 6.18
N ALA A 6 -2.63 16.85 5.65
CA ALA A 6 -3.87 16.41 6.30
C ALA A 6 -4.00 14.90 6.09
N VAL A 7 -3.65 14.13 7.12
CA VAL A 7 -3.86 12.67 7.14
C VAL A 7 -5.32 12.43 7.52
N PHE A 8 -6.13 12.00 6.57
CA PHE A 8 -7.47 11.51 6.83
C PHE A 8 -7.49 10.00 6.67
N LEU A 9 -7.66 9.30 7.77
CA LEU A 9 -7.96 7.87 7.77
C LEU A 9 -9.35 7.67 7.16
N LEU A 10 -9.39 7.05 5.98
CA LEU A 10 -10.63 6.56 5.37
C LEU A 10 -11.15 5.39 6.21
N GLN A 11 -12.20 5.62 7.00
CA GLN A 11 -12.97 4.54 7.61
C GLN A 11 -13.83 3.88 6.54
N ASN A 12 -13.62 2.58 6.29
CA ASN A 12 -14.48 1.75 5.46
C ASN A 12 -15.92 1.80 5.97
N LYS A 13 -16.79 2.50 5.26
CA LYS A 13 -18.24 2.35 5.41
C LYS A 13 -18.67 1.09 4.66
N ILE A 14 -18.94 0.02 5.39
CA ILE A 14 -19.70 -1.11 4.88
C ILE A 14 -21.13 -0.64 4.72
N SER A 15 -21.58 -0.40 3.51
CA SER A 15 -22.97 -0.11 3.18
C SER A 15 -23.64 -1.40 2.68
N ASN A 16 -24.52 -1.96 3.50
CA ASN A 16 -25.40 -3.04 3.10
C ASN A 16 -26.38 -2.56 2.00
N HIS A 17 -26.21 -3.02 0.78
CA HIS A 17 -27.27 -2.94 -0.22
C HIS A 17 -28.01 -4.25 -0.33
N THR A 18 -29.24 -4.19 0.13
CA THR A 18 -30.27 -5.23 0.00
C THR A 18 -30.58 -5.49 -1.46
N ALA A 19 -30.57 -6.76 -1.83
CA ALA A 19 -30.95 -7.25 -3.13
C ALA A 19 -32.41 -6.93 -3.48
N LYS A 20 -32.65 -6.45 -4.69
CA LYS A 20 -33.95 -6.59 -5.40
C LYS A 20 -33.73 -7.50 -6.59
N GLN A 21 -34.41 -8.64 -6.51
CA GLN A 21 -34.57 -9.55 -7.64
C GLN A 21 -35.35 -8.90 -8.78
N SER A 22 -34.90 -9.10 -10.00
CA SER A 22 -35.77 -9.23 -11.17
C SER A 22 -35.19 -10.29 -12.10
N GLN A 23 -36.07 -11.26 -12.38
CA GLN A 23 -35.87 -12.36 -13.34
C GLN A 23 -35.82 -11.83 -14.76
N SER A 24 -34.95 -12.36 -15.60
CA SER A 24 -35.32 -12.91 -16.91
C SER A 24 -34.12 -13.44 -17.71
N SER A 25 -34.45 -14.61 -18.26
CA SER A 25 -33.97 -15.26 -19.50
C SER A 25 -32.63 -15.97 -19.54
N ILE A 26 -32.80 -17.25 -19.58
CA ILE A 26 -31.93 -18.37 -19.93
C ILE A 26 -31.30 -18.15 -21.31
N ILE A 27 -30.00 -18.26 -21.40
CA ILE A 27 -29.30 -18.74 -22.60
C ILE A 27 -28.37 -19.89 -22.15
N VAL A 28 -28.75 -21.08 -22.63
CA VAL A 28 -27.93 -22.30 -22.52
C VAL A 28 -26.77 -22.17 -23.49
N GLN A 29 -25.55 -22.15 -22.98
CA GLN A 29 -24.38 -22.52 -23.76
C GLN A 29 -23.64 -23.64 -23.00
N SER A 30 -23.64 -24.81 -23.62
CA SER A 30 -22.87 -25.95 -23.21
C SER A 30 -21.39 -25.66 -23.39
N SER A 31 -20.64 -25.70 -22.33
CA SER A 31 -19.18 -25.92 -22.38
C SER A 31 -18.87 -27.18 -21.63
N ALA A 32 -18.19 -28.08 -22.29
CA ALA A 32 -17.69 -29.31 -21.71
C ALA A 32 -16.73 -28.97 -20.56
N ASP A 33 -17.17 -29.17 -19.34
CA ASP A 33 -16.31 -29.26 -18.16
C ASP A 33 -15.45 -30.52 -18.32
N VAL A 34 -14.24 -30.31 -18.83
CA VAL A 34 -13.16 -31.29 -18.62
C VAL A 34 -12.93 -31.26 -17.10
N MET A 35 -13.32 -32.32 -16.40
CA MET A 35 -12.99 -32.54 -15.00
C MET A 35 -11.47 -32.53 -14.89
N ARG A 36 -10.88 -31.41 -14.50
CA ARG A 36 -9.47 -31.33 -14.14
C ARG A 36 -9.34 -32.02 -12.78
N GLU A 37 -8.50 -33.05 -12.72
CA GLU A 37 -8.22 -33.80 -11.50
C GLU A 37 -7.49 -32.90 -10.50
N GLU A 38 -7.98 -32.83 -9.26
CA GLU A 38 -7.33 -32.09 -8.19
C GLU A 38 -6.11 -32.88 -7.71
N LYS A 39 -4.96 -32.23 -7.67
CA LYS A 39 -3.68 -32.77 -7.24
C LYS A 39 -3.24 -32.12 -5.93
N SER A 40 -2.30 -32.75 -5.24
CA SER A 40 -1.71 -32.18 -4.04
C SER A 40 -0.20 -32.34 -4.01
N ILE A 41 0.45 -31.42 -3.29
CA ILE A 41 1.88 -31.49 -2.98
C ILE A 41 2.11 -31.10 -1.52
N GLU A 42 3.00 -31.83 -0.86
CA GLU A 42 3.38 -31.57 0.53
C GLU A 42 4.75 -30.92 0.60
N GLY A 43 4.92 -30.00 1.56
CA GLY A 43 6.20 -29.35 1.79
C GLY A 43 6.23 -28.56 3.09
N ILE A 44 7.39 -28.04 3.40
CA ILE A 44 7.63 -27.15 4.54
C ILE A 44 7.59 -25.69 4.06
N VAL A 45 6.83 -24.87 4.74
CA VAL A 45 6.70 -23.44 4.41
C VAL A 45 8.02 -22.72 4.58
N LYS A 46 8.55 -22.17 3.52
CA LYS A 46 9.78 -21.34 3.50
C LYS A 46 9.47 -19.86 3.46
N ASP A 47 8.35 -19.48 2.83
CA ASP A 47 7.83 -18.12 2.83
C ASP A 47 6.29 -18.18 2.66
N ALA A 48 5.58 -17.28 3.35
CA ALA A 48 4.13 -17.18 3.25
C ALA A 48 3.75 -15.69 3.21
N LEU A 49 3.28 -15.26 2.05
CA LEU A 49 2.78 -13.92 1.79
C LEU A 49 1.27 -13.96 1.60
N MET A 50 0.61 -12.82 1.60
CA MET A 50 -0.86 -12.73 1.58
C MET A 50 -1.52 -13.48 0.40
N HIS A 51 -0.81 -13.60 -0.73
CA HIS A 51 -1.31 -14.26 -1.95
C HIS A 51 -0.32 -15.25 -2.55
N THR A 52 0.78 -15.57 -1.85
CA THR A 52 1.73 -16.58 -2.28
C THR A 52 2.21 -17.40 -1.10
N ILE A 53 2.51 -18.67 -1.35
CA ILE A 53 3.20 -19.55 -0.43
C ILE A 53 4.37 -20.20 -1.15
N VAL A 54 5.52 -20.23 -0.49
CA VAL A 54 6.70 -20.96 -0.96
C VAL A 54 6.89 -22.17 -0.06
N ILE A 55 6.89 -23.36 -0.66
CA ILE A 55 7.16 -24.59 0.07
C ILE A 55 8.40 -25.30 -0.47
N GLU A 56 9.12 -25.97 0.40
CA GLU A 56 10.20 -26.89 0.03
C GLU A 56 9.76 -28.33 0.27
N THR A 57 9.79 -29.12 -0.76
CA THR A 57 9.43 -30.55 -0.72
C THR A 57 10.57 -31.40 -0.16
N ALA A 58 10.27 -32.65 0.21
CA ALA A 58 11.25 -33.57 0.79
C ALA A 58 12.45 -33.86 -0.12
N ASP A 59 12.32 -33.69 -1.43
CA ASP A 59 13.42 -33.81 -2.41
C ASP A 59 14.25 -32.52 -2.58
N GLY A 60 13.97 -31.50 -1.75
CA GLY A 60 14.70 -30.23 -1.71
C GLY A 60 14.31 -29.23 -2.81
N LYS A 61 13.23 -29.51 -3.56
CA LYS A 61 12.73 -28.57 -4.56
C LYS A 61 11.81 -27.52 -3.91
N THR A 62 11.88 -26.31 -4.45
CA THR A 62 11.08 -25.18 -3.98
C THR A 62 10.00 -24.84 -5.00
N TYR A 63 8.76 -24.71 -4.52
CA TYR A 63 7.61 -24.32 -5.33
C TYR A 63 6.92 -23.12 -4.72
N GLU A 64 6.61 -22.12 -5.55
CA GLU A 64 5.85 -20.93 -5.19
C GLU A 64 4.46 -20.98 -5.85
N PHE A 65 3.42 -20.84 -5.04
CA PHE A 65 2.03 -20.90 -5.46
C PHE A 65 1.31 -19.58 -5.18
N ASN A 66 0.47 -19.14 -6.12
CA ASN A 66 -0.47 -18.05 -5.88
C ASN A 66 -1.67 -18.56 -5.07
N THR A 67 -1.93 -17.94 -3.92
CA THR A 67 -2.96 -18.36 -2.95
C THR A 67 -4.16 -17.42 -2.91
N GLY A 68 -4.23 -16.40 -3.79
CA GLY A 68 -5.25 -15.34 -3.75
C GLY A 68 -6.70 -15.81 -3.87
N GLN A 69 -6.94 -17.05 -4.36
CA GLN A 69 -8.26 -17.67 -4.46
C GLN A 69 -8.36 -18.97 -3.62
N ALA A 70 -7.31 -19.32 -2.87
CA ALA A 70 -7.24 -20.57 -2.14
C ALA A 70 -8.00 -20.51 -0.81
N ASN A 71 -8.66 -21.63 -0.45
CA ASN A 71 -9.22 -21.80 0.88
C ASN A 71 -8.11 -22.26 1.84
N ILE A 72 -7.72 -21.40 2.78
CA ILE A 72 -6.64 -21.68 3.72
C ILE A 72 -7.22 -22.28 5.00
N LYS A 73 -6.81 -23.52 5.32
CA LYS A 73 -7.14 -24.24 6.55
C LYS A 73 -5.91 -24.26 7.46
N ALA A 74 -5.80 -23.26 8.30
CA ALA A 74 -4.71 -23.08 9.27
C ALA A 74 -5.28 -22.78 10.66
N GLY A 75 -4.46 -22.84 11.70
CA GLY A 75 -4.83 -22.41 13.05
C GLY A 75 -5.07 -20.91 13.15
N SER A 76 -5.33 -20.41 14.38
CA SER A 76 -5.59 -18.97 14.66
C SER A 76 -4.48 -18.04 14.18
N ASP A 77 -3.27 -18.53 14.10
CA ASP A 77 -2.06 -17.76 13.76
C ASP A 77 -1.76 -17.76 12.24
N GLY A 78 -2.62 -18.40 11.43
CA GLY A 78 -2.43 -18.56 10.00
C GLY A 78 -1.38 -19.61 9.65
N ILE A 79 -0.75 -19.48 8.47
CA ILE A 79 0.35 -20.36 8.02
C ILE A 79 1.67 -19.74 8.51
N LEU A 80 2.44 -20.50 9.30
CA LEU A 80 3.73 -20.04 9.83
C LEU A 80 4.92 -20.65 9.05
N LEU A 81 6.05 -19.97 9.07
CA LEU A 81 7.30 -20.47 8.50
C LEU A 81 7.75 -21.74 9.23
N GLY A 82 8.17 -22.76 8.48
CA GLY A 82 8.61 -24.04 9.00
C GLY A 82 7.49 -25.06 9.24
N GLU A 83 6.21 -24.69 9.05
CA GLU A 83 5.09 -25.64 9.17
C GLU A 83 4.98 -26.57 7.97
N PRO A 84 4.64 -27.84 8.18
CA PRO A 84 4.28 -28.76 7.10
C PRO A 84 2.88 -28.44 6.58
N VAL A 85 2.76 -28.28 5.27
CA VAL A 85 1.49 -27.99 4.59
C VAL A 85 1.26 -28.91 3.41
N THR A 86 -0.03 -29.10 3.09
CA THR A 86 -0.46 -29.71 1.82
C THR A 86 -1.17 -28.65 0.98
N VAL A 87 -0.68 -28.43 -0.23
CA VAL A 87 -1.27 -27.52 -1.23
C VAL A 87 -2.07 -28.35 -2.23
N TYR A 88 -3.37 -28.09 -2.36
CA TYR A 88 -4.27 -28.70 -3.33
C TYR A 88 -4.50 -27.77 -4.51
N PHE A 89 -4.34 -28.28 -5.73
CA PHE A 89 -4.37 -27.45 -6.95
C PHE A 89 -4.89 -28.20 -8.17
N LEU A 90 -5.30 -27.43 -9.19
CA LEU A 90 -5.63 -27.93 -10.52
C LEU A 90 -4.55 -27.53 -11.51
N GLY A 91 -4.08 -28.49 -12.30
CA GLY A 91 -3.03 -28.26 -13.31
C GLY A 91 -1.83 -29.19 -13.14
N GLU A 92 -0.75 -28.88 -13.84
CA GLU A 92 0.51 -29.62 -13.78
C GLU A 92 1.61 -28.73 -13.20
N LEU A 93 2.40 -29.27 -12.27
CA LEU A 93 3.59 -28.58 -11.77
C LEU A 93 4.73 -28.70 -12.79
N ASP A 94 5.42 -27.60 -13.00
CA ASP A 94 6.65 -27.57 -13.78
C ASP A 94 7.84 -27.51 -12.83
N SER A 95 8.53 -28.63 -12.68
CA SER A 95 9.69 -28.77 -11.79
C SER A 95 10.93 -27.98 -12.25
N SER A 96 10.91 -27.36 -13.43
CA SER A 96 11.97 -26.46 -13.93
C SER A 96 11.83 -25.02 -13.48
N TRP A 97 10.68 -24.65 -12.89
CA TRP A 97 10.38 -23.30 -12.39
C TRP A 97 9.96 -23.31 -10.93
N THR A 98 10.41 -22.32 -10.17
CA THR A 98 9.97 -22.13 -8.78
C THR A 98 8.52 -21.66 -8.74
N VAL A 99 8.17 -20.64 -9.53
CA VAL A 99 6.80 -20.09 -9.60
C VAL A 99 5.92 -21.00 -10.43
N GLN A 100 4.82 -21.49 -9.84
CA GLN A 100 3.89 -22.44 -10.47
C GLN A 100 2.64 -21.73 -11.00
N ASN A 101 2.31 -22.00 -12.26
CA ASN A 101 1.10 -21.50 -12.92
C ASN A 101 -0.05 -22.52 -12.82
N VAL A 102 -0.52 -22.76 -11.61
CA VAL A 102 -1.63 -23.68 -11.29
C VAL A 102 -2.71 -22.97 -10.49
N GLU A 103 -3.93 -23.48 -10.55
CA GLU A 103 -5.04 -22.95 -9.76
C GLU A 103 -5.04 -23.60 -8.38
N VAL A 104 -4.61 -22.90 -7.34
CA VAL A 104 -4.63 -23.41 -5.97
C VAL A 104 -6.04 -23.35 -5.40
N ARG A 105 -6.53 -24.49 -4.93
CA ARG A 105 -7.88 -24.66 -4.36
C ARG A 105 -7.88 -24.51 -2.84
N SER A 106 -6.94 -25.19 -2.17
CA SER A 106 -6.81 -25.08 -0.72
C SER A 106 -5.39 -25.38 -0.24
N ILE A 107 -5.09 -24.87 0.95
CA ILE A 107 -3.86 -25.16 1.68
C ILE A 107 -4.26 -25.63 3.07
N VAL A 108 -3.69 -26.74 3.52
CA VAL A 108 -3.96 -27.34 4.83
C VAL A 108 -2.66 -27.44 5.62
N VAL A 109 -2.64 -26.87 6.84
CA VAL A 109 -1.52 -27.05 7.78
C VAL A 109 -1.67 -28.41 8.46
N ASN A 110 -0.64 -29.26 8.36
CA ASN A 110 -0.73 -30.69 8.73
C ASN A 110 -0.55 -30.96 10.24
N ASN A 111 -0.30 -29.94 11.06
CA ASN A 111 -0.10 -30.11 12.52
C ASN A 111 -1.37 -29.89 13.36
N MET A 112 -2.55 -29.87 12.77
CA MET A 112 -3.80 -29.84 13.55
C MET A 112 -4.10 -31.24 14.11
N GLU A 113 -3.73 -31.50 15.37
CA GLU A 113 -4.27 -32.63 16.09
C GLU A 113 -5.80 -32.57 16.12
N SER A 114 -6.43 -33.63 15.62
CA SER A 114 -7.89 -33.79 15.65
C SER A 114 -8.36 -33.87 17.11
N GLN A 115 -8.74 -32.76 17.70
CA GLN A 115 -9.55 -32.79 18.93
C GLN A 115 -10.99 -33.12 18.54
N THR A 116 -11.38 -34.35 18.78
CA THR A 116 -12.80 -34.77 18.81
C THR A 116 -13.52 -33.99 19.86
N VAL A 117 -14.39 -33.07 19.44
CA VAL A 117 -15.24 -32.28 20.34
C VAL A 117 -16.29 -33.21 20.95
N SER A 118 -16.14 -33.50 22.25
CA SER A 118 -17.22 -33.99 23.09
C SER A 118 -18.10 -32.80 23.49
N GLU A 119 -19.37 -32.88 23.13
CA GLU A 119 -20.40 -31.89 23.39
C GLU A 119 -20.74 -31.84 24.89
N THR A 120 -20.17 -30.91 25.67
CA THR A 120 -20.67 -30.59 27.00
C THR A 120 -20.34 -29.12 27.36
N ALA A 121 -21.41 -28.35 27.55
CA ALA A 121 -21.53 -27.01 28.16
C ALA A 121 -20.91 -25.83 27.36
N PRO A 122 -21.62 -24.68 27.28
CA PRO A 122 -21.05 -23.48 26.64
C PRO A 122 -19.87 -22.96 27.47
N PRO A 123 -18.73 -22.63 26.84
CA PRO A 123 -17.62 -22.01 27.53
C PRO A 123 -18.00 -20.59 27.97
N PRO A 124 -17.41 -20.08 29.05
CA PRO A 124 -17.59 -18.67 29.41
C PRO A 124 -17.10 -17.81 28.26
N THR A 125 -17.91 -16.85 27.86
CA THR A 125 -17.61 -15.86 26.82
C THR A 125 -16.33 -15.11 27.22
N GLU A 126 -15.19 -15.46 26.62
CA GLU A 126 -14.05 -14.55 26.61
C GLU A 126 -14.49 -13.28 25.88
N PRO A 127 -14.16 -12.07 26.42
CA PRO A 127 -14.48 -10.85 25.73
C PRO A 127 -13.81 -10.87 24.34
N SER A 128 -14.62 -10.90 23.29
CA SER A 128 -14.12 -10.79 21.91
C SER A 128 -13.21 -9.57 21.81
N ALA A 129 -12.03 -9.74 21.19
CA ALA A 129 -11.13 -8.62 20.93
C ALA A 129 -11.92 -7.49 20.25
N PRO A 130 -11.78 -6.23 20.68
CA PRO A 130 -12.53 -5.11 20.13
C PRO A 130 -12.33 -5.06 18.61
N GLN A 131 -13.43 -4.88 17.85
CA GLN A 131 -13.31 -4.64 16.41
C GLN A 131 -12.49 -3.36 16.19
N ALA A 132 -11.71 -3.28 15.12
CA ALA A 132 -10.77 -2.18 14.85
C ALA A 132 -11.41 -0.77 15.04
N GLY A 133 -12.70 -0.60 14.72
CA GLY A 133 -13.44 0.64 14.96
C GLY A 133 -13.69 0.96 16.42
N GLU A 134 -13.88 -0.05 17.28
CA GLU A 134 -14.10 0.13 18.72
C GLU A 134 -12.82 0.54 19.42
N GLU A 135 -11.68 -0.07 19.07
CA GLU A 135 -10.38 0.29 19.61
C GLU A 135 -9.99 1.72 19.21
N THR A 136 -10.17 2.09 17.94
CA THR A 136 -9.93 3.47 17.48
C THR A 136 -10.79 4.47 18.25
N THR A 137 -12.07 4.17 18.45
CA THR A 137 -13.00 5.03 19.23
C THR A 137 -12.55 5.15 20.67
N ARG A 138 -12.11 4.05 21.29
CA ARG A 138 -11.61 4.02 22.66
C ARG A 138 -10.35 4.88 22.81
N ILE A 139 -9.38 4.71 21.91
CA ILE A 139 -8.13 5.49 21.91
C ILE A 139 -8.46 6.98 21.74
N LEU A 140 -9.26 7.34 20.74
CA LEU A 140 -9.64 8.72 20.45
C LEU A 140 -10.40 9.36 21.62
N GLY A 141 -11.24 8.59 22.31
CA GLY A 141 -11.97 9.04 23.50
C GLY A 141 -11.07 9.31 24.71
N SER A 142 -9.92 8.65 24.81
CA SER A 142 -8.96 8.82 25.90
C SER A 142 -7.92 9.92 25.66
N MET A 143 -7.83 10.47 24.44
CA MET A 143 -6.84 11.49 24.08
C MET A 143 -7.25 12.89 24.52
N SER A 144 -6.28 13.68 25.00
CA SER A 144 -6.44 15.13 25.19
C SER A 144 -6.58 15.86 23.83
N LEU A 145 -6.96 17.13 23.87
CA LEU A 145 -7.03 17.95 22.65
C LEU A 145 -5.65 18.12 22.02
N GLU A 146 -4.62 18.32 22.82
CA GLU A 146 -3.23 18.46 22.38
C GLU A 146 -2.75 17.17 21.69
N GLU A 147 -3.04 16.00 22.28
CA GLU A 147 -2.72 14.72 21.67
C GLU A 147 -3.45 14.52 20.33
N LYS A 148 -4.74 14.85 20.25
CA LYS A 148 -5.50 14.78 18.98
C LYS A 148 -4.93 15.70 17.91
N VAL A 149 -4.59 16.94 18.27
CA VAL A 149 -3.97 17.90 17.35
C VAL A 149 -2.61 17.39 16.89
N GLY A 150 -1.76 16.90 17.81
CA GLY A 150 -0.45 16.36 17.46
C GLY A 150 -0.50 15.19 16.48
N GLN A 151 -1.49 14.30 16.63
CA GLN A 151 -1.71 13.16 15.73
C GLN A 151 -2.09 13.57 14.29
N MET A 152 -2.53 14.80 14.07
CA MET A 152 -2.83 15.32 12.72
C MET A 152 -1.57 15.70 11.93
N PHE A 153 -0.38 15.66 12.52
CA PHE A 153 0.85 16.10 11.88
C PHE A 153 1.81 14.93 11.60
N ILE A 154 2.18 14.79 10.32
CA ILE A 154 3.42 14.12 9.90
C ILE A 154 4.44 15.23 9.67
N ALA A 155 5.34 15.43 10.61
CA ALA A 155 6.32 16.51 10.56
C ALA A 155 7.60 16.06 9.84
N ARG A 156 8.34 17.01 9.27
CA ARG A 156 9.70 16.73 8.82
C ARG A 156 10.56 16.37 10.04
N CYS A 157 11.25 15.24 9.98
CA CYS A 157 12.15 14.81 11.06
C CYS A 157 13.20 15.91 11.34
N PRO A 158 13.31 16.41 12.58
CA PRO A 158 14.30 17.44 12.90
C PRO A 158 15.70 16.84 12.99
N GLU A 159 16.74 17.66 12.81
CA GLU A 159 18.14 17.23 12.85
C GLU A 159 18.60 16.79 14.25
N SER A 160 17.94 17.29 15.28
CA SER A 160 18.25 16.97 16.68
C SER A 160 17.00 16.88 17.55
N ASN A 161 17.09 16.14 18.64
CA ASN A 161 16.01 16.00 19.63
C ASN A 161 14.70 15.43 19.07
N ALA A 162 14.77 14.58 18.02
CA ALA A 162 13.59 14.06 17.33
C ALA A 162 12.66 13.31 18.32
N ALA A 163 13.15 12.40 19.15
CA ALA A 163 12.36 11.70 20.15
C ALA A 163 11.65 12.64 21.14
N SER A 164 12.38 13.63 21.67
CA SER A 164 11.80 14.64 22.58
C SER A 164 10.71 15.49 21.90
N LYS A 165 10.82 15.72 20.58
CA LYS A 165 9.79 16.44 19.84
C LYS A 165 8.52 15.61 19.62
N VAL A 166 8.66 14.29 19.50
CA VAL A 166 7.51 13.38 19.48
C VAL A 166 6.72 13.48 20.78
N GLU A 167 7.42 13.38 21.93
CA GLU A 167 6.79 13.51 23.25
C GLU A 167 6.16 14.90 23.45
N GLN A 168 6.90 15.96 23.11
CA GLN A 168 6.45 17.34 23.34
C GLN A 168 5.22 17.71 22.52
N TYR A 169 5.11 17.24 21.27
CA TYR A 169 4.05 17.65 20.34
C TYR A 169 3.08 16.54 20.02
N HIS A 170 3.22 15.35 20.60
CA HIS A 170 2.37 14.17 20.36
C HIS A 170 2.19 13.85 18.88
N LEU A 171 3.27 13.93 18.07
CA LEU A 171 3.22 13.84 16.62
C LEU A 171 2.68 12.51 16.12
N GLY A 172 1.83 12.54 15.09
CA GLY A 172 1.31 11.38 14.40
C GLY A 172 2.35 10.69 13.52
N GLY A 173 3.39 11.41 13.07
CA GLY A 173 4.44 10.82 12.26
C GLY A 173 5.61 11.72 11.96
N TYR A 174 6.63 11.11 11.35
CA TYR A 174 7.73 11.80 10.71
C TYR A 174 7.83 11.45 9.23
N ILE A 175 8.15 12.43 8.39
CA ILE A 175 8.69 12.19 7.05
C ILE A 175 10.20 12.35 7.07
N LEU A 176 10.92 11.33 6.59
CA LEU A 176 12.37 11.26 6.51
C LEU A 176 12.85 11.73 5.14
N PHE A 177 13.97 12.43 5.12
CA PHE A 177 14.60 12.93 3.89
C PHE A 177 15.99 12.33 3.73
N ALA A 178 16.64 12.58 2.59
CA ALA A 178 17.97 12.05 2.28
C ALA A 178 18.98 12.26 3.42
N ARG A 179 18.99 13.42 4.08
CA ARG A 179 19.89 13.75 5.21
C ARG A 179 19.72 12.82 6.41
N ASP A 180 18.53 12.18 6.55
CA ASP A 180 18.24 11.29 7.68
C ASP A 180 18.91 9.93 7.50
N PHE A 181 19.41 9.64 6.29
CA PHE A 181 20.12 8.42 5.90
C PHE A 181 21.61 8.66 5.62
N GLU A 182 21.98 9.87 5.21
CA GLU A 182 23.34 10.23 4.79
C GLU A 182 24.38 9.90 5.87
N GLY A 183 25.39 9.09 5.50
CA GLY A 183 26.48 8.68 6.38
C GLY A 183 26.07 7.78 7.55
N LYS A 184 24.88 7.18 7.52
CA LYS A 184 24.40 6.27 8.55
C LYS A 184 24.40 4.81 8.05
N SER A 185 24.66 3.90 8.98
CA SER A 185 24.42 2.47 8.77
C SER A 185 22.94 2.14 8.94
N GLU A 186 22.50 1.00 8.41
CA GLU A 186 21.13 0.47 8.64
C GLU A 186 20.78 0.43 10.13
N SER A 187 21.69 -0.11 10.97
CA SER A 187 21.47 -0.19 12.42
C SER A 187 21.20 1.17 13.05
N GLN A 188 21.94 2.21 12.64
CA GLN A 188 21.72 3.57 13.16
C GLN A 188 20.37 4.14 12.75
N VAL A 189 19.92 3.88 11.51
CA VAL A 189 18.59 4.31 11.06
C VAL A 189 17.50 3.57 11.83
N ILE A 190 17.62 2.25 11.99
CA ILE A 190 16.69 1.43 12.76
C ILE A 190 16.61 1.90 14.22
N GLU A 191 17.74 2.17 14.87
CA GLU A 191 17.77 2.68 16.25
C GLU A 191 17.10 4.05 16.38
N ASN A 192 17.34 4.96 15.43
CA ASN A 192 16.71 6.26 15.40
C ASN A 192 15.18 6.11 15.31
N ILE A 193 14.68 5.32 14.34
CA ILE A 193 13.24 5.09 14.15
C ILE A 193 12.63 4.43 15.40
N LYS A 194 13.29 3.44 15.99
CA LYS A 194 12.85 2.84 17.27
C LYS A 194 12.76 3.88 18.37
N SER A 195 13.69 4.82 18.44
CA SER A 195 13.66 5.88 19.47
C SER A 195 12.44 6.80 19.29
N TYR A 196 12.04 7.09 18.04
CA TYR A 196 10.85 7.88 17.75
C TYR A 196 9.58 7.13 18.15
N GLN A 197 9.48 5.85 17.77
CA GLN A 197 8.35 4.98 18.14
C GLN A 197 8.21 4.84 19.67
N ASN A 198 9.32 4.67 20.40
CA ASN A 198 9.31 4.55 21.85
C ASN A 198 8.91 5.85 22.57
N ALA A 199 9.10 7.00 21.93
CA ALA A 199 8.71 8.31 22.46
C ALA A 199 7.21 8.63 22.22
N SER A 200 6.51 7.81 21.42
CA SER A 200 5.10 8.01 21.11
C SER A 200 4.20 7.04 21.88
N LYS A 201 3.04 7.52 22.34
CA LYS A 201 2.01 6.66 22.95
C LYS A 201 1.22 5.86 21.90
N ILE A 202 1.13 6.38 20.68
CA ILE A 202 0.44 5.78 19.56
C ILE A 202 1.50 5.52 18.47
N PRO A 203 1.55 4.33 17.86
CA PRO A 203 2.52 4.03 16.82
C PRO A 203 2.54 5.10 15.73
N MET A 204 3.73 5.62 15.44
CA MET A 204 3.92 6.71 14.49
C MET A 204 3.89 6.21 13.04
N LEU A 205 3.41 7.06 12.16
CA LEU A 205 3.66 6.95 10.73
C LEU A 205 5.09 7.44 10.44
N ILE A 206 5.94 6.56 9.96
CA ILE A 206 7.29 6.90 9.51
C ILE A 206 7.31 6.82 7.99
N GLY A 207 7.38 7.98 7.36
CA GLY A 207 7.23 8.10 5.93
C GLY A 207 8.51 8.53 5.21
N VAL A 208 8.59 8.21 3.91
CA VAL A 208 9.69 8.59 3.04
C VAL A 208 9.21 8.72 1.59
N ASP A 209 9.87 9.58 0.81
CA ASP A 209 9.68 9.65 -0.65
C ASP A 209 10.64 8.67 -1.35
N GLU A 210 10.29 7.43 -1.48
CA GLU A 210 11.05 6.45 -2.25
C GLU A 210 10.27 6.10 -3.52
N GLU A 211 10.20 7.06 -4.46
CA GLU A 211 9.45 6.93 -5.72
C GLU A 211 10.17 6.03 -6.72
N GLY A 212 11.48 6.13 -6.73
CA GLY A 212 12.35 5.67 -7.80
C GLY A 212 12.77 6.80 -8.76
N GLY A 213 13.74 6.53 -9.62
CA GLY A 213 14.25 7.51 -10.57
C GLY A 213 14.95 8.69 -9.91
N THR A 214 14.44 9.90 -10.07
CA THR A 214 15.04 11.11 -9.54
C THR A 214 14.73 11.34 -8.06
N VAL A 215 13.73 10.65 -7.50
CA VAL A 215 13.31 10.80 -6.11
C VAL A 215 13.53 9.51 -5.33
N ASN A 216 14.73 9.38 -4.79
CA ASN A 216 15.16 8.32 -3.89
C ASN A 216 15.78 8.96 -2.65
N ARG A 217 15.32 8.57 -1.46
CA ARG A 217 15.86 9.08 -0.20
C ARG A 217 16.74 8.05 0.51
N VAL A 218 16.35 6.77 0.41
CA VAL A 218 17.02 5.62 1.03
C VAL A 218 17.98 4.97 0.04
N SER A 219 17.47 4.44 -1.06
CA SER A 219 18.25 3.66 -2.04
C SER A 219 19.32 4.45 -2.80
N ARG A 220 19.33 5.78 -2.65
CA ARG A 220 20.43 6.59 -3.21
C ARG A 220 21.78 6.37 -2.53
N TYR A 221 21.78 5.80 -1.33
CA TYR A 221 22.97 5.51 -0.57
C TYR A 221 23.31 4.02 -0.64
N PRO A 222 24.55 3.67 -1.03
CA PRO A 222 24.95 2.28 -1.25
C PRO A 222 24.93 1.43 0.03
N GLU A 223 24.91 2.05 1.21
CA GLU A 223 24.75 1.40 2.50
C GLU A 223 23.42 0.67 2.65
N PHE A 224 22.38 1.11 1.92
CA PHE A 224 21.03 0.53 1.98
C PHE A 224 20.69 -0.27 0.73
N ARG A 225 21.24 0.08 -0.43
CA ARG A 225 21.02 -0.63 -1.67
C ARG A 225 22.13 -0.32 -2.67
N GLU A 226 22.69 -1.34 -3.33
CA GLU A 226 23.80 -1.19 -4.29
C GLU A 226 23.53 -0.12 -5.37
N ARG A 227 22.29 -0.04 -5.86
CA ARG A 227 21.87 0.94 -6.87
C ARG A 227 20.52 1.54 -6.52
N PRO A 228 20.29 2.83 -6.80
CA PRO A 228 18.98 3.45 -6.59
C PRO A 228 17.87 2.75 -7.38
N PHE A 229 16.65 2.76 -6.85
CA PHE A 229 15.47 2.29 -7.56
C PHE A 229 15.24 3.10 -8.84
N GLN A 230 14.83 2.43 -9.89
CA GLN A 230 14.60 3.05 -11.19
C GLN A 230 13.24 3.77 -11.24
N SER A 231 13.09 4.71 -12.21
CA SER A 231 11.80 5.36 -12.45
C SER A 231 10.77 4.34 -12.99
N PRO A 232 9.46 4.58 -12.72
CA PRO A 232 8.39 3.75 -13.27
C PRO A 232 8.47 3.56 -14.77
N GLN A 233 8.86 4.60 -15.52
CA GLN A 233 9.05 4.54 -16.98
C GLN A 233 10.11 3.52 -17.36
N LYS A 234 11.28 3.54 -16.71
CA LYS A 234 12.39 2.62 -17.00
C LYS A 234 12.03 1.19 -16.64
N LEU A 235 11.36 0.98 -15.51
CA LEU A 235 10.88 -0.34 -15.10
C LEU A 235 9.89 -0.90 -16.12
N TYR A 236 8.93 -0.10 -16.56
CA TYR A 236 7.96 -0.51 -17.56
C TYR A 236 8.61 -0.86 -18.91
N GLN A 237 9.59 -0.07 -19.35
CA GLN A 237 10.37 -0.35 -20.56
C GLN A 237 11.20 -1.63 -20.45
N ALA A 238 11.72 -1.94 -19.26
CA ALA A 238 12.58 -3.09 -19.03
C ALA A 238 11.81 -4.42 -18.92
N GLY A 239 10.59 -4.42 -18.34
CA GLY A 239 9.86 -5.67 -18.07
C GLY A 239 8.37 -5.46 -17.76
N GLY A 240 7.76 -4.35 -18.21
CA GLY A 240 6.34 -4.09 -18.05
C GLY A 240 5.90 -4.02 -16.60
N PHE A 241 4.65 -4.43 -16.34
CA PHE A 241 4.08 -4.43 -15.00
C PHE A 241 4.71 -5.46 -14.05
N ASP A 242 5.34 -6.51 -14.56
CA ASP A 242 6.03 -7.49 -13.73
C ASP A 242 7.29 -6.89 -13.10
N ALA A 243 8.05 -6.08 -13.85
CA ALA A 243 9.17 -5.33 -13.31
C ALA A 243 8.72 -4.30 -12.26
N ILE A 244 7.58 -3.61 -12.49
CA ILE A 244 6.99 -2.67 -11.52
C ILE A 244 6.60 -3.41 -10.24
N ARG A 245 5.94 -4.57 -10.35
CA ARG A 245 5.54 -5.38 -9.17
C ARG A 245 6.76 -5.81 -8.36
N SER A 246 7.77 -6.40 -9.02
CA SER A 246 8.99 -6.87 -8.36
C SER A 246 9.75 -5.74 -7.66
N ASP A 247 9.92 -4.61 -8.33
CA ASP A 247 10.57 -3.41 -7.77
C ASP A 247 9.80 -2.87 -6.57
N THR A 248 8.46 -2.84 -6.64
CA THR A 248 7.62 -2.37 -5.54
C THR A 248 7.73 -3.30 -4.31
N VAL A 249 7.76 -4.62 -4.51
CA VAL A 249 7.98 -5.59 -3.42
C VAL A 249 9.33 -5.37 -2.76
N GLU A 250 10.41 -5.25 -3.55
CA GLU A 250 11.76 -5.01 -3.03
C GLU A 250 11.82 -3.70 -2.25
N LYS A 251 11.20 -2.64 -2.77
CA LYS A 251 11.11 -1.34 -2.13
C LYS A 251 10.39 -1.42 -0.78
N CYS A 252 9.26 -2.09 -0.71
CA CYS A 252 8.53 -2.31 0.54
C CYS A 252 9.39 -3.05 1.57
N ARG A 253 10.05 -4.13 1.16
CA ARG A 253 10.94 -4.91 2.06
C ARG A 253 12.08 -4.07 2.60
N LEU A 254 12.76 -3.29 1.78
CA LEU A 254 13.83 -2.39 2.22
C LEU A 254 13.32 -1.37 3.25
N LEU A 255 12.21 -0.71 2.96
CA LEU A 255 11.65 0.31 3.83
C LEU A 255 11.21 -0.28 5.18
N GLN A 256 10.50 -1.41 5.16
CA GLN A 256 10.05 -2.09 6.38
C GLN A 256 11.21 -2.60 7.23
N HIS A 257 12.27 -3.12 6.61
CA HIS A 257 13.48 -3.54 7.33
C HIS A 257 14.05 -2.40 8.17
N LEU A 258 14.00 -1.17 7.66
CA LEU A 258 14.46 0.03 8.39
C LEU A 258 13.44 0.54 9.42
N GLY A 259 12.22 0.03 9.45
CA GLY A 259 11.14 0.48 10.33
C GLY A 259 10.24 1.58 9.72
N ILE A 260 10.37 1.83 8.40
CA ILE A 260 9.53 2.77 7.65
C ILE A 260 8.24 2.04 7.25
N ASN A 261 7.07 2.65 7.54
CA ASN A 261 5.77 2.03 7.35
C ASN A 261 4.85 2.78 6.36
N LEU A 262 5.32 3.91 5.80
CA LEU A 262 4.59 4.73 4.83
C LEU A 262 5.52 5.16 3.70
N ASN A 263 5.19 4.85 2.46
CA ASN A 263 5.89 5.40 1.30
C ASN A 263 5.03 6.48 0.62
N PHE A 264 5.60 7.66 0.41
CA PHE A 264 4.95 8.74 -0.34
C PHE A 264 5.03 8.46 -1.84
N ALA A 265 4.40 7.39 -2.26
CA ALA A 265 4.25 6.84 -3.60
C ALA A 265 2.94 6.01 -3.67
N PRO A 266 2.38 5.78 -4.87
CA PRO A 266 2.85 6.17 -6.20
C PRO A 266 2.56 7.64 -6.57
N VAL A 267 3.29 8.14 -7.58
CA VAL A 267 2.97 9.41 -8.27
C VAL A 267 1.83 9.13 -9.25
N CYS A 268 0.71 9.82 -9.05
CA CYS A 268 -0.51 9.70 -9.86
C CYS A 268 -0.59 10.74 -10.99
N ASP A 269 0.30 11.74 -10.98
CA ASP A 269 0.31 12.79 -11.98
C ASP A 269 0.45 12.22 -13.39
N VAL A 270 -0.36 12.75 -14.32
CA VAL A 270 -0.35 12.34 -15.72
C VAL A 270 0.48 13.33 -16.52
N SER A 271 1.59 12.86 -17.10
CA SER A 271 2.40 13.64 -18.04
C SER A 271 2.96 12.70 -19.11
N ILE A 272 2.79 13.12 -20.38
CA ILE A 272 3.32 12.44 -21.56
C ILE A 272 4.34 13.30 -22.31
N ASN A 273 4.54 14.55 -21.88
CA ASN A 273 5.45 15.48 -22.49
C ASN A 273 6.78 15.53 -21.71
N PRO A 274 7.91 15.15 -22.32
CA PRO A 274 9.22 15.16 -21.65
C PRO A 274 9.70 16.54 -21.15
N ASN A 275 9.05 17.62 -21.57
CA ASN A 275 9.37 18.98 -21.11
C ASN A 275 8.60 19.39 -19.86
N ASP A 276 7.64 18.60 -19.40
CA ASP A 276 6.90 18.90 -18.18
C ASP A 276 7.78 18.67 -16.94
N PHE A 277 7.66 19.54 -15.95
CA PHE A 277 8.42 19.42 -14.70
C PHE A 277 8.27 18.07 -14.02
N MET A 278 7.07 17.48 -14.05
CA MET A 278 6.78 16.22 -13.40
C MET A 278 7.14 14.98 -14.23
N TYR A 279 7.42 15.11 -15.52
CA TYR A 279 7.54 13.97 -16.44
C TYR A 279 8.45 12.85 -15.95
N ASP A 280 9.66 13.17 -15.50
CA ASP A 280 10.66 12.18 -15.05
C ASP A 280 10.24 11.41 -13.79
N ARG A 281 9.23 11.90 -13.05
CA ARG A 281 8.67 11.27 -11.85
C ARG A 281 7.41 10.50 -12.13
N THR A 282 6.73 10.77 -13.25
CA THR A 282 5.46 10.13 -13.63
C THR A 282 5.68 8.78 -14.30
N PHE A 283 4.60 8.06 -14.55
CA PHE A 283 4.63 6.84 -15.36
C PHE A 283 4.93 7.10 -16.84
N GLY A 284 4.76 8.36 -17.30
CA GLY A 284 5.07 8.77 -18.66
C GLY A 284 4.12 8.24 -19.73
N GLN A 285 2.90 7.85 -19.35
CA GLN A 285 1.86 7.31 -20.20
C GLN A 285 0.57 8.11 -20.05
N ASN A 286 -0.46 7.78 -20.86
CA ASN A 286 -1.78 8.38 -20.73
C ASN A 286 -2.47 8.06 -19.41
N ALA A 287 -3.56 8.75 -19.12
CA ALA A 287 -4.29 8.64 -17.86
C ALA A 287 -4.74 7.20 -17.52
N LYS A 288 -5.26 6.44 -18.51
CA LYS A 288 -5.72 5.05 -18.30
C LYS A 288 -4.55 4.11 -17.94
N GLN A 289 -3.42 4.28 -18.60
CA GLN A 289 -2.22 3.47 -18.29
C GLN A 289 -1.60 3.89 -16.96
N THR A 290 -1.63 5.19 -16.62
CA THR A 290 -1.20 5.69 -15.31
C THR A 290 -2.14 5.17 -14.21
N ALA A 291 -3.46 5.11 -14.44
CA ALA A 291 -4.41 4.51 -13.51
C ALA A 291 -4.09 3.03 -13.23
N HIS A 292 -3.82 2.24 -14.27
CA HIS A 292 -3.42 0.84 -14.11
C HIS A 292 -2.06 0.67 -13.39
N TYR A 293 -1.11 1.58 -13.63
CA TYR A 293 0.15 1.63 -12.88
C TYR A 293 -0.10 1.90 -11.39
N VAL A 294 -0.91 2.90 -11.06
CA VAL A 294 -1.25 3.25 -9.67
C VAL A 294 -1.95 2.09 -8.97
N GLU A 295 -2.98 1.51 -9.60
CA GLU A 295 -3.66 0.31 -9.11
C GLU A 295 -2.67 -0.82 -8.80
N THR A 296 -1.76 -1.12 -9.75
CA THR A 296 -0.76 -2.17 -9.59
C THR A 296 0.15 -1.92 -8.38
N VAL A 297 0.67 -0.70 -8.23
CA VAL A 297 1.58 -0.34 -7.12
C VAL A 297 0.83 -0.39 -5.79
N VAL A 298 -0.38 0.19 -5.71
CA VAL A 298 -1.19 0.19 -4.48
C VAL A 298 -1.50 -1.24 -4.03
N ASN A 299 -1.95 -2.11 -4.94
CA ASN A 299 -2.23 -3.51 -4.62
C ASN A 299 -1.00 -4.24 -4.05
N VAL A 300 0.18 -4.02 -4.64
CA VAL A 300 1.43 -4.60 -4.11
C VAL A 300 1.76 -4.04 -2.73
N MET A 301 1.71 -2.72 -2.54
CA MET A 301 2.02 -2.10 -1.26
C MET A 301 1.06 -2.56 -0.16
N LYS A 302 -0.24 -2.68 -0.45
CA LYS A 302 -1.24 -3.24 0.47
C LYS A 302 -0.92 -4.69 0.82
N GLY A 303 -0.62 -5.52 -0.17
CA GLY A 303 -0.20 -6.91 0.04
C GLY A 303 1.06 -7.04 0.91
N GLN A 304 1.97 -6.06 0.82
CA GLN A 304 3.16 -5.97 1.66
C GLN A 304 2.92 -5.24 2.99
N ARG A 305 1.68 -4.81 3.32
CA ARG A 305 1.36 -4.00 4.52
C ARG A 305 2.18 -2.70 4.61
N MET A 306 2.51 -2.12 3.48
CA MET A 306 3.17 -0.81 3.38
C MET A 306 2.10 0.25 3.12
N GLY A 307 2.03 1.27 3.96
CA GLY A 307 1.17 2.42 3.72
C GLY A 307 1.58 3.18 2.46
N CYS A 308 0.61 3.62 1.67
CA CYS A 308 0.84 4.31 0.41
C CYS A 308 0.17 5.68 0.35
N VAL A 309 0.77 6.60 -0.39
CA VAL A 309 0.30 7.98 -0.56
C VAL A 309 0.18 8.31 -2.03
N LEU A 310 -1.06 8.49 -2.49
CA LEU A 310 -1.33 8.98 -3.84
C LEU A 310 -1.00 10.47 -3.94
N LYS A 311 -0.25 10.90 -4.96
CA LYS A 311 0.18 12.30 -5.08
C LYS A 311 0.37 12.72 -6.53
N HIS A 312 0.14 14.00 -6.83
CA HIS A 312 -0.21 15.18 -6.03
C HIS A 312 -1.58 15.68 -6.45
N PHE A 313 -2.62 15.38 -5.68
CA PHE A 313 -4.01 15.72 -6.05
C PHE A 313 -4.19 17.23 -6.18
N PRO A 314 -4.96 17.73 -7.14
CA PRO A 314 -5.80 17.02 -8.13
C PRO A 314 -5.07 16.59 -9.42
N GLY A 315 -3.78 16.75 -9.51
CA GLY A 315 -2.92 16.49 -10.66
C GLY A 315 -2.11 17.71 -11.05
N TYR A 316 -0.81 17.53 -11.21
CA TYR A 316 0.13 18.63 -11.45
C TYR A 316 0.05 19.17 -12.88
N GLY A 317 -0.31 18.29 -13.86
CA GLY A 317 -0.32 18.65 -15.27
C GLY A 317 1.04 19.17 -15.75
N ASN A 318 1.02 20.22 -16.54
CA ASN A 318 2.22 20.91 -17.06
C ASN A 318 2.64 22.11 -16.20
N ASN A 319 2.19 22.20 -14.95
CA ASN A 319 2.51 23.29 -14.05
C ASN A 319 3.98 23.30 -13.61
N LYS A 320 4.42 24.48 -13.13
CA LYS A 320 5.76 24.70 -12.60
C LYS A 320 5.88 24.13 -11.18
N ASP A 321 7.12 23.97 -10.74
CA ASP A 321 7.46 23.55 -9.38
C ASP A 321 6.91 24.55 -8.34
N THR A 322 6.00 24.08 -7.47
CA THR A 322 5.43 24.88 -6.38
C THR A 322 6.42 25.15 -5.23
N HIS A 323 7.59 24.52 -5.21
CA HIS A 323 8.65 24.87 -4.25
C HIS A 323 9.35 26.17 -4.60
N THR A 324 9.23 26.64 -5.84
CA THR A 324 9.87 27.87 -6.33
C THR A 324 8.92 29.07 -6.42
N GLY A 325 7.62 28.86 -6.20
CA GLY A 325 6.60 29.91 -6.25
C GLY A 325 5.19 29.35 -6.33
N ILE A 326 4.20 30.22 -6.49
CA ILE A 326 2.80 29.82 -6.68
C ILE A 326 2.62 29.36 -8.12
N ALA A 327 2.05 28.17 -8.29
CA ALA A 327 1.63 27.63 -9.58
C ALA A 327 0.12 27.80 -9.75
N TYR A 328 -0.28 28.41 -10.86
CA TYR A 328 -1.69 28.56 -11.24
C TYR A 328 -2.02 27.57 -12.35
N ASP A 329 -3.04 26.77 -12.14
CA ASP A 329 -3.58 25.82 -13.11
C ASP A 329 -4.89 26.35 -13.67
N ASN A 330 -4.89 26.68 -14.96
CA ASN A 330 -6.03 27.25 -15.67
C ASN A 330 -6.71 26.21 -16.59
N ARG A 331 -6.40 24.93 -16.44
CA ARG A 331 -7.07 23.85 -17.17
C ARG A 331 -8.55 23.80 -16.81
N THR A 332 -9.37 23.29 -17.73
CA THR A 332 -10.80 23.13 -17.49
C THR A 332 -11.08 21.97 -16.53
N TYR A 333 -12.19 22.01 -15.83
CA TYR A 333 -12.59 20.94 -14.91
C TYR A 333 -12.69 19.58 -15.63
N SER A 334 -13.25 19.56 -16.84
CA SER A 334 -13.33 18.35 -17.66
C SER A 334 -11.98 17.70 -17.95
N THR A 335 -10.90 18.49 -18.02
CA THR A 335 -9.54 17.93 -18.17
C THR A 335 -9.18 17.04 -16.97
N PHE A 336 -9.54 17.47 -15.76
CA PHE A 336 -9.27 16.68 -14.55
C PHE A 336 -10.15 15.43 -14.50
N GLU A 337 -11.44 15.52 -14.82
CA GLU A 337 -12.37 14.38 -14.87
C GLU A 337 -11.94 13.32 -15.88
N GLU A 338 -11.52 13.75 -17.07
CA GLU A 338 -11.18 12.85 -18.18
C GLU A 338 -9.75 12.28 -18.08
N SER A 339 -8.88 12.87 -17.24
CA SER A 339 -7.46 12.52 -17.17
C SER A 339 -6.98 12.37 -15.72
N ASP A 340 -6.80 13.48 -15.02
CA ASP A 340 -6.01 13.53 -13.79
C ASP A 340 -6.67 12.75 -12.63
N PHE A 341 -8.00 12.71 -12.55
CA PHE A 341 -8.71 11.97 -11.49
C PHE A 341 -8.64 10.45 -11.66
N LEU A 342 -8.49 9.94 -12.89
CA LEU A 342 -8.51 8.50 -13.15
C LEU A 342 -7.45 7.71 -12.36
N PRO A 343 -6.18 8.13 -12.27
CA PRO A 343 -5.19 7.46 -11.43
C PRO A 343 -5.52 7.51 -9.93
N PHE A 344 -6.08 8.62 -9.44
CA PHE A 344 -6.49 8.72 -8.03
C PHE A 344 -7.68 7.82 -7.71
N GLN A 345 -8.71 7.79 -8.58
CA GLN A 345 -9.84 6.88 -8.44
C GLN A 345 -9.38 5.42 -8.39
N ALA A 346 -8.52 5.00 -9.34
CA ALA A 346 -7.96 3.66 -9.37
C ALA A 346 -7.15 3.33 -8.09
N GLY A 347 -6.39 4.29 -7.56
CA GLY A 347 -5.66 4.13 -6.31
C GLY A 347 -6.56 4.03 -5.08
N VAL A 348 -7.62 4.84 -5.02
CA VAL A 348 -8.62 4.78 -3.93
C VAL A 348 -9.38 3.45 -3.98
N GLU A 349 -9.83 3.01 -5.16
CA GLU A 349 -10.51 1.73 -5.36
C GLU A 349 -9.61 0.54 -4.98
N ALA A 350 -8.30 0.62 -5.25
CA ALA A 350 -7.31 -0.36 -4.82
C ALA A 350 -7.02 -0.32 -3.30
N GLY A 351 -7.56 0.66 -2.58
CA GLY A 351 -7.48 0.80 -1.12
C GLY A 351 -6.26 1.58 -0.64
N ALA A 352 -5.84 2.60 -1.36
CA ALA A 352 -4.78 3.51 -0.89
C ALA A 352 -5.13 4.15 0.46
N ASP A 353 -4.11 4.40 1.29
CA ASP A 353 -4.30 4.85 2.66
C ASP A 353 -4.41 6.38 2.78
N VAL A 354 -3.72 7.12 1.89
CA VAL A 354 -3.55 8.58 2.00
C VAL A 354 -3.54 9.22 0.61
N VAL A 355 -4.09 10.42 0.50
CA VAL A 355 -3.93 11.29 -0.66
C VAL A 355 -3.21 12.58 -0.25
N LEU A 356 -2.11 12.91 -0.91
CA LEU A 356 -1.37 14.15 -0.74
C LEU A 356 -1.87 15.19 -1.74
N VAL A 357 -2.43 16.27 -1.21
CA VAL A 357 -2.97 17.39 -2.01
C VAL A 357 -1.86 18.40 -2.32
N SER A 358 -1.77 18.85 -3.57
CA SER A 358 -0.77 19.79 -4.06
C SER A 358 -1.00 21.22 -3.54
N HIS A 359 -0.02 22.09 -3.79
CA HIS A 359 -0.12 23.51 -3.44
C HIS A 359 -0.44 24.41 -4.65
N ASN A 360 -0.85 23.84 -5.78
CA ASN A 360 -1.31 24.59 -6.95
C ASN A 360 -2.62 25.33 -6.65
N ILE A 361 -2.81 26.50 -7.18
CA ILE A 361 -4.12 27.14 -7.28
C ILE A 361 -4.76 26.62 -8.57
N VAL A 362 -5.83 25.85 -8.45
CA VAL A 362 -6.55 25.26 -9.58
C VAL A 362 -7.81 26.09 -9.84
N GLU A 363 -7.72 27.04 -10.78
CA GLU A 363 -8.70 28.11 -10.98
C GLU A 363 -10.14 27.59 -11.22
N CYS A 364 -10.29 26.47 -11.93
CA CYS A 364 -11.61 25.88 -12.18
C CYS A 364 -12.25 25.20 -10.95
N MET A 365 -11.50 24.98 -9.86
CA MET A 365 -11.98 24.41 -8.61
C MET A 365 -12.03 25.45 -7.50
N ASP A 366 -10.93 26.19 -7.33
CA ASP A 366 -10.82 27.29 -6.35
C ASP A 366 -9.72 28.27 -6.78
N SER A 367 -10.13 29.50 -7.12
CA SER A 367 -9.21 30.55 -7.56
C SER A 367 -8.58 31.35 -6.40
N GLU A 368 -9.03 31.13 -5.15
CA GLU A 368 -8.60 31.89 -3.98
C GLU A 368 -7.56 31.13 -3.15
N TYR A 369 -7.72 29.82 -3.01
CA TYR A 369 -6.88 28.99 -2.15
C TYR A 369 -6.11 27.94 -2.95
N PRO A 370 -4.86 27.66 -2.56
CA PRO A 370 -4.16 26.48 -3.10
C PRO A 370 -4.93 25.20 -2.75
N ALA A 371 -4.85 24.21 -3.60
CA ALA A 371 -5.61 22.95 -3.48
C ALA A 371 -5.53 22.35 -2.07
N SER A 372 -4.33 22.36 -1.45
CA SER A 372 -4.11 21.85 -0.09
C SER A 372 -4.87 22.57 1.03
N LEU A 373 -5.33 23.81 0.79
CA LEU A 373 -6.08 24.61 1.75
C LEU A 373 -7.53 24.87 1.31
N SER A 374 -7.92 24.41 0.10
CA SER A 374 -9.24 24.64 -0.47
C SER A 374 -10.28 23.65 0.04
N PRO A 375 -11.33 24.08 0.77
CA PRO A 375 -12.44 23.22 1.12
C PRO A 375 -13.16 22.61 -0.09
N LYS A 376 -13.19 23.35 -1.23
CA LYS A 376 -13.81 22.89 -2.47
C LYS A 376 -13.05 21.72 -3.07
N VAL A 377 -11.72 21.81 -3.17
CA VAL A 377 -10.86 20.73 -3.67
C VAL A 377 -10.95 19.50 -2.77
N HIS A 378 -10.96 19.69 -1.44
CA HIS A 378 -11.13 18.59 -0.50
C HIS A 378 -12.53 17.95 -0.58
N LYS A 379 -13.56 18.70 -0.95
CA LYS A 379 -14.90 18.16 -1.19
C LYS A 379 -14.91 17.30 -2.46
N ILE A 380 -14.34 17.80 -3.56
CA ILE A 380 -14.19 17.05 -4.82
C ILE A 380 -13.46 15.72 -4.56
N LEU A 381 -12.34 15.76 -3.83
CA LEU A 381 -11.61 14.53 -3.49
C LEU A 381 -12.48 13.49 -2.79
N ARG A 382 -13.36 13.90 -1.88
CA ARG A 382 -14.18 12.98 -1.08
C ARG A 382 -15.47 12.52 -1.76
N GLU A 383 -16.05 13.37 -2.60
CA GLU A 383 -17.39 13.10 -3.17
C GLU A 383 -17.33 12.59 -4.60
N GLU A 384 -16.27 12.90 -5.36
CA GLU A 384 -16.15 12.57 -6.77
C GLU A 384 -15.02 11.57 -7.07
N VAL A 385 -13.97 11.57 -6.26
CA VAL A 385 -12.82 10.67 -6.45
C VAL A 385 -12.89 9.47 -5.51
N GLY A 386 -13.52 9.62 -4.35
CA GLY A 386 -13.72 8.58 -3.34
C GLY A 386 -12.92 8.89 -2.08
#